data_8e387df50973fe798c5c6cf2c81f2ac8
#
_entry.id   8e387df50973fe798c5c6cf2c81f2ac8
#
_cell.length_a   1.000
_cell.length_b   1.000
_cell.length_c   1.000
_cell.angle_alpha   90.00
_cell.angle_beta   90.00
_cell.angle_gamma   90.00
#
_symmetry.space_group_name_H-M   'P 1'
#
loop_
_entity.id
_entity.type
_entity.pdbx_description
1 polymer ?
#
loop_
_entity_poly.entity_id
_entity_poly.type
_entity_poly.pdbx_seq_one_letter_code
_entity_poly.pdbx_strand_id
1 'polypeptide(L)'
;MKIIFTISFTCLLYANLSFAQTQPAWQLLGQLQTRSAKEIKASTWSIGGETLDRDYTDYHAYKKYLGPLGAKRIRLQGGWAKCEKEKGKYNFAWLDSIVNDALSQSVSPWIELSYGNPIYVGGGDAKLAGGIPTSAEALQAWDNWVRATVTHFKDRVVEWEIWNEPDISKTITGDNYADFYIRTAEIVRSVYPKSRLLAFGLAGVQRLEFVEPLFKKLQQQNKLHLVDVFTYHGYSPNPDNSYPAIEKLRQLVWKYKPDVVFMQGENGAPSTPKAITIGAMRDYDWSELTQAKWDLRRMMGDHGRGIATNLFTISDIHYAEGDHMVGVNSKGLLKTNPDKTIERPKMAYAAAQHVFSLFDNTVELQSKIKPQVNSDKISAFVYHKKGKSLLTVWNHEARPAEEFTPQPVQIKVEGSFQQPVYVDLITGKVYSIPTKNYKKTGTTYQFINIPVPDYPVVIADKSILQFK
;
A
#
# COMPACT_ATOMS: atom_id res chain seq x y z
N MET A 1 -45.40 47.87 -20.42
CA MET A 1 -45.40 46.86 -19.36
C MET A 1 -44.00 46.25 -19.33
N LYS A 2 -43.12 46.73 -18.43
CA LYS A 2 -41.75 46.26 -18.31
C LYS A 2 -41.73 45.11 -17.30
N ILE A 3 -41.34 43.95 -17.77
CA ILE A 3 -41.15 42.75 -16.92
C ILE A 3 -39.72 42.81 -16.38
N ILE A 4 -39.57 42.94 -15.06
CA ILE A 4 -38.30 42.88 -14.34
C ILE A 4 -38.07 41.43 -13.98
N PHE A 5 -37.02 40.80 -14.51
CA PHE A 5 -36.53 39.51 -14.09
C PHE A 5 -35.61 39.70 -12.87
N THR A 6 -36.06 39.25 -11.73
CA THR A 6 -35.23 39.17 -10.52
C THR A 6 -34.47 37.86 -10.55
N ILE A 7 -33.14 37.95 -10.72
CA ILE A 7 -32.25 36.79 -10.62
C ILE A 7 -31.94 36.60 -9.14
N SER A 8 -32.52 35.56 -8.53
CA SER A 8 -32.16 35.11 -7.20
C SER A 8 -30.81 34.39 -7.24
N PHE A 9 -29.78 34.99 -6.69
CA PHE A 9 -28.49 34.37 -6.44
C PHE A 9 -28.61 33.46 -5.21
N THR A 10 -28.79 32.17 -5.41
CA THR A 10 -28.74 31.18 -4.33
C THR A 10 -27.27 30.93 -4.00
N CYS A 11 -26.76 31.58 -2.94
CA CYS A 11 -25.48 31.21 -2.33
C CYS A 11 -25.58 29.77 -1.79
N LEU A 12 -24.98 28.83 -2.47
CA LEU A 12 -24.67 27.52 -1.91
C LEU A 12 -23.60 27.69 -0.83
N LEU A 13 -24.06 27.74 0.42
CA LEU A 13 -23.20 27.54 1.58
C LEU A 13 -22.64 26.12 1.53
N TYR A 14 -21.40 25.99 1.09
CA TYR A 14 -20.61 24.79 1.38
C TYR A 14 -20.48 24.70 2.90
N ALA A 15 -21.27 23.80 3.49
CA ALA A 15 -21.06 23.39 4.88
C ALA A 15 -19.68 22.73 4.94
N ASN A 16 -18.68 23.49 5.39
CA ASN A 16 -17.45 22.94 5.90
C ASN A 16 -17.85 22.08 7.12
N LEU A 17 -18.02 20.79 6.94
CA LEU A 17 -18.07 19.83 8.03
C LEU A 17 -16.68 19.93 8.70
N SER A 18 -16.61 20.78 9.73
CA SER A 18 -15.49 20.80 10.67
C SER A 18 -15.48 19.46 11.37
N PHE A 19 -14.68 18.52 10.85
CA PHE A 19 -14.29 17.35 11.61
C PHE A 19 -13.50 17.86 12.83
N ALA A 20 -14.18 17.99 13.93
CA ALA A 20 -13.57 18.37 15.21
C ALA A 20 -12.80 17.17 15.77
N GLN A 21 -11.74 16.76 15.08
CA GLN A 21 -10.67 16.05 15.74
C GLN A 21 -10.08 17.04 16.74
N THR A 22 -10.05 16.67 18.02
CA THR A 22 -9.45 17.50 19.07
C THR A 22 -7.95 17.61 18.80
N GLN A 23 -7.59 18.63 18.00
CA GLN A 23 -6.21 18.99 17.75
C GLN A 23 -5.57 19.48 19.04
N PRO A 24 -4.27 19.26 19.26
CA PRO A 24 -3.62 19.78 20.46
C PRO A 24 -3.82 21.30 20.52
N ALA A 25 -4.21 21.82 21.69
CA ALA A 25 -4.30 23.26 21.94
C ALA A 25 -2.90 23.91 22.03
N TRP A 26 -2.00 23.53 21.11
CA TRP A 26 -0.62 24.00 21.03
C TRP A 26 -0.46 24.98 19.88
N GLN A 27 0.64 25.72 19.91
CA GLN A 27 0.96 26.65 18.83
C GLN A 27 1.14 25.91 17.50
N LEU A 28 0.31 26.22 16.51
CA LEU A 28 0.49 25.81 15.14
C LEU A 28 1.71 26.53 14.54
N LEU A 29 2.63 25.78 13.97
CA LEU A 29 3.84 26.29 13.31
C LEU A 29 3.72 26.35 11.78
N GLY A 30 2.83 25.55 11.20
CA GLY A 30 2.61 25.46 9.76
C GLY A 30 2.11 24.07 9.33
N GLN A 31 2.27 23.77 8.05
CA GLN A 31 1.84 22.51 7.44
C GLN A 31 2.99 21.85 6.68
N LEU A 32 3.14 20.52 6.78
CA LEU A 32 4.15 19.75 6.05
C LEU A 32 4.11 20.07 4.56
N GLN A 33 5.27 20.29 4.01
CA GLN A 33 5.43 20.39 2.56
C GLN A 33 5.46 18.98 1.96
N THR A 34 4.52 18.68 1.08
CA THR A 34 4.51 17.44 0.31
C THR A 34 5.54 17.47 -0.81
N ARG A 35 6.07 16.30 -1.17
CA ARG A 35 7.07 16.13 -2.22
C ARG A 35 6.56 15.12 -3.25
N SER A 36 6.72 15.44 -4.51
CA SER A 36 6.43 14.53 -5.63
C SER A 36 7.45 13.39 -5.71
N ALA A 37 7.12 12.35 -6.48
CA ALA A 37 8.05 11.25 -6.75
C ALA A 37 9.35 11.70 -7.42
N LYS A 38 9.35 12.82 -8.17
CA LYS A 38 10.57 13.43 -8.76
C LYS A 38 11.48 14.04 -7.70
N GLU A 39 10.91 14.60 -6.64
CA GLU A 39 11.65 15.24 -5.55
C GLU A 39 12.15 14.24 -4.50
N ILE A 40 11.50 13.09 -4.40
CA ILE A 40 11.92 11.98 -3.52
C ILE A 40 12.94 11.12 -4.27
N LYS A 41 14.17 11.09 -3.77
CA LYS A 41 15.25 10.34 -4.42
C LYS A 41 14.96 8.83 -4.45
N ALA A 42 14.61 8.26 -3.33
CA ALA A 42 14.26 6.85 -3.19
C ALA A 42 13.36 6.61 -1.98
N SER A 43 12.49 5.61 -2.06
CA SER A 43 11.73 5.04 -0.95
C SER A 43 11.20 3.66 -1.33
N THR A 44 10.70 2.91 -0.33
CA THR A 44 10.06 1.61 -0.54
C THR A 44 8.54 1.72 -0.72
N TRP A 45 7.98 2.92 -0.63
CA TRP A 45 6.55 3.15 -0.75
C TRP A 45 6.03 2.86 -2.15
N SER A 46 4.93 2.13 -2.22
CA SER A 46 4.27 1.70 -3.45
C SER A 46 2.77 2.01 -3.41
N ILE A 47 2.20 2.16 -4.59
CA ILE A 47 0.75 2.32 -4.79
C ILE A 47 0.27 1.31 -5.83
N GLY A 48 -0.91 0.74 -5.62
CA GLY A 48 -1.53 -0.16 -6.58
C GLY A 48 -2.16 0.59 -7.76
N GLY A 49 -1.93 0.12 -8.95
CA GLY A 49 -2.55 0.56 -10.20
C GLY A 49 -3.45 -0.53 -10.80
N GLU A 50 -4.15 -1.29 -9.94
CA GLU A 50 -5.11 -2.32 -10.34
C GLU A 50 -6.34 -1.64 -10.95
N THR A 51 -7.05 -2.17 -11.73
CA THR A 51 -7.35 -3.35 -12.48
C THR A 51 -7.37 -3.01 -13.98
N LEU A 52 -6.27 -2.44 -14.43
CA LEU A 52 -6.10 -1.89 -15.78
C LEU A 52 -6.11 -3.00 -16.85
N ASP A 53 -5.73 -4.20 -16.47
CA ASP A 53 -5.76 -5.41 -17.31
C ASP A 53 -7.18 -5.83 -17.71
N ARG A 54 -8.17 -5.50 -16.88
CA ARG A 54 -9.59 -5.82 -17.06
C ARG A 54 -10.45 -4.59 -17.32
N ASP A 55 -9.83 -3.43 -17.53
CA ASP A 55 -10.50 -2.16 -17.82
C ASP A 55 -11.52 -1.69 -16.76
N TYR A 56 -11.37 -2.12 -15.47
CA TYR A 56 -12.19 -1.59 -14.38
C TYR A 56 -11.73 -0.21 -13.91
N THR A 57 -10.48 0.17 -14.21
CA THR A 57 -9.91 1.50 -13.94
C THR A 57 -9.31 2.08 -15.22
N ASP A 58 -9.10 3.40 -15.25
CA ASP A 58 -8.47 4.10 -16.36
C ASP A 58 -7.23 4.87 -15.89
N TYR A 59 -6.05 4.46 -16.39
CA TYR A 59 -4.79 5.12 -16.09
C TYR A 59 -4.79 6.59 -16.51
N HIS A 60 -5.35 6.91 -17.69
CA HIS A 60 -5.38 8.28 -18.19
C HIS A 60 -6.15 9.24 -17.30
N ALA A 61 -7.19 8.74 -16.62
CA ALA A 61 -7.97 9.52 -15.67
C ALA A 61 -7.16 9.90 -14.42
N TYR A 62 -6.34 8.99 -13.89
CA TYR A 62 -5.61 9.23 -12.64
C TYR A 62 -4.11 9.56 -12.77
N LYS A 63 -3.49 9.40 -13.93
CA LYS A 63 -2.03 9.58 -14.11
C LYS A 63 -1.48 10.91 -13.58
N LYS A 64 -2.25 12.00 -13.67
CA LYS A 64 -1.84 13.32 -13.16
C LYS A 64 -1.67 13.37 -11.64
N TYR A 65 -2.23 12.40 -10.91
CA TYR A 65 -2.10 12.28 -9.45
C TYR A 65 -0.97 11.35 -9.02
N LEU A 66 -0.42 10.52 -9.94
CA LEU A 66 0.58 9.50 -9.59
C LEU A 66 1.89 10.11 -9.09
N GLY A 67 2.52 10.96 -9.89
CA GLY A 67 3.78 11.63 -9.50
C GLY A 67 3.64 12.54 -8.26
N PRO A 68 2.61 13.41 -8.20
CA PRO A 68 2.35 14.25 -7.03
C PRO A 68 2.07 13.48 -5.73
N LEU A 69 1.59 12.23 -5.79
CA LEU A 69 1.39 11.38 -4.61
C LEU A 69 2.70 11.14 -3.83
N GLY A 70 3.83 11.03 -4.53
CA GLY A 70 5.14 10.81 -3.91
C GLY A 70 5.54 9.35 -3.74
N ALA A 71 4.71 8.38 -4.12
CA ALA A 71 5.09 6.97 -4.19
C ALA A 71 6.19 6.76 -5.23
N LYS A 72 7.17 5.90 -4.93
CA LYS A 72 8.28 5.60 -5.85
C LYS A 72 8.03 4.36 -6.70
N ARG A 73 6.99 3.60 -6.40
CA ARG A 73 6.67 2.35 -7.08
C ARG A 73 5.17 2.26 -7.36
N ILE A 74 4.81 1.59 -8.45
CA ILE A 74 3.42 1.27 -8.80
C ILE A 74 3.30 -0.20 -9.15
N ARG A 75 2.31 -0.91 -8.56
CA ARG A 75 1.95 -2.29 -8.92
C ARG A 75 1.03 -2.29 -10.13
N LEU A 76 1.36 -3.08 -11.14
CA LEU A 76 0.59 -3.22 -12.37
C LEU A 76 0.35 -4.71 -12.67
N GLN A 77 -0.88 -5.06 -13.03
CA GLN A 77 -1.20 -6.41 -13.50
C GLN A 77 -0.85 -6.54 -14.98
N GLY A 78 -0.10 -7.59 -15.33
CA GLY A 78 0.43 -7.79 -16.69
C GLY A 78 -0.62 -8.17 -17.73
N GLY A 79 -1.74 -8.79 -17.30
CA GLY A 79 -2.92 -9.01 -18.11
C GLY A 79 -2.69 -9.90 -19.33
N TRP A 80 -2.37 -11.19 -19.13
CA TRP A 80 -2.14 -12.12 -20.23
C TRP A 80 -3.27 -12.11 -21.26
N ALA A 81 -4.53 -12.23 -20.86
CA ALA A 81 -5.67 -12.23 -21.77
C ALA A 81 -5.85 -10.88 -22.53
N LYS A 82 -5.43 -9.76 -21.96
CA LYS A 82 -5.46 -8.46 -22.62
C LYS A 82 -4.34 -8.30 -23.63
N CYS A 83 -3.17 -8.87 -23.32
CA CYS A 83 -2.00 -8.85 -24.19
C CYS A 83 -2.12 -9.83 -25.37
N GLU A 84 -2.78 -10.96 -25.17
CA GLU A 84 -2.88 -12.06 -26.15
C GLU A 84 -4.36 -12.41 -26.42
N LYS A 85 -4.98 -11.68 -27.35
CA LYS A 85 -6.37 -11.94 -27.81
C LYS A 85 -6.45 -13.01 -28.91
N GLU A 86 -5.34 -13.24 -29.61
CA GLU A 86 -5.15 -14.31 -30.61
C GLU A 86 -3.91 -15.10 -30.22
N LYS A 87 -4.02 -16.42 -30.27
CA LYS A 87 -2.93 -17.34 -29.86
C LYS A 87 -1.59 -16.98 -30.52
N GLY A 88 -0.58 -16.74 -29.71
CA GLY A 88 0.78 -16.39 -30.13
C GLY A 88 0.98 -14.96 -30.64
N LYS A 89 -0.05 -14.07 -30.58
CA LYS A 89 0.08 -12.68 -30.99
C LYS A 89 -0.03 -11.74 -29.79
N TYR A 90 1.07 -11.11 -29.43
CA TYR A 90 1.13 -10.23 -28.27
C TYR A 90 1.03 -8.75 -28.64
N ASN A 91 0.18 -8.00 -27.91
CA ASN A 91 0.07 -6.56 -28.02
C ASN A 91 0.27 -5.93 -26.62
N PHE A 92 1.41 -5.29 -26.41
CA PHE A 92 1.77 -4.63 -25.18
C PHE A 92 1.49 -3.12 -25.17
N ALA A 93 0.95 -2.53 -26.23
CA ALA A 93 0.81 -1.09 -26.41
C ALA A 93 0.08 -0.39 -25.25
N TRP A 94 -0.94 -1.02 -24.69
CA TRP A 94 -1.67 -0.50 -23.53
C TRP A 94 -0.78 -0.40 -22.28
N LEU A 95 0.05 -1.42 -22.01
CA LEU A 95 0.92 -1.47 -20.85
C LEU A 95 2.18 -0.61 -21.07
N ASP A 96 2.68 -0.52 -22.31
CA ASP A 96 3.78 0.38 -22.70
C ASP A 96 3.49 1.83 -22.34
N SER A 97 2.28 2.32 -22.67
CA SER A 97 1.90 3.69 -22.37
C SER A 97 1.92 3.98 -20.88
N ILE A 98 1.47 3.03 -20.06
CA ILE A 98 1.43 3.14 -18.60
C ILE A 98 2.84 3.10 -18.00
N VAL A 99 3.64 2.11 -18.40
CA VAL A 99 5.03 1.95 -17.94
C VAL A 99 5.87 3.18 -18.26
N ASN A 100 5.78 3.67 -19.50
CA ASN A 100 6.56 4.83 -19.93
C ASN A 100 6.13 6.12 -19.19
N ASP A 101 4.83 6.34 -19.01
CA ASP A 101 4.34 7.52 -18.27
C ASP A 101 4.73 7.45 -16.79
N ALA A 102 4.57 6.31 -16.12
CA ALA A 102 4.98 6.14 -14.73
C ALA A 102 6.48 6.44 -14.53
N LEU A 103 7.34 5.89 -15.39
CA LEU A 103 8.78 6.18 -15.38
C LEU A 103 9.09 7.65 -15.61
N SER A 104 8.38 8.33 -16.52
CA SER A 104 8.52 9.76 -16.76
C SER A 104 8.19 10.61 -15.52
N GLN A 105 7.34 10.10 -14.65
CA GLN A 105 6.99 10.69 -13.36
C GLN A 105 7.92 10.25 -12.21
N SER A 106 8.99 9.48 -12.50
CA SER A 106 9.91 8.91 -11.52
C SER A 106 9.25 7.89 -10.57
N VAL A 107 8.26 7.17 -11.07
CA VAL A 107 7.60 6.05 -10.40
C VAL A 107 7.96 4.76 -11.13
N SER A 108 8.64 3.84 -10.46
CA SER A 108 9.08 2.57 -11.03
C SER A 108 7.94 1.55 -11.01
N PRO A 109 7.51 1.01 -12.14
CA PRO A 109 6.52 -0.06 -12.16
C PRO A 109 7.14 -1.39 -11.73
N TRP A 110 6.32 -2.23 -11.07
CA TRP A 110 6.52 -3.65 -10.92
C TRP A 110 5.30 -4.38 -11.48
N ILE A 111 5.56 -5.45 -12.23
CA ILE A 111 4.51 -6.13 -12.99
C ILE A 111 4.21 -7.47 -12.35
N GLU A 112 2.94 -7.69 -12.03
CA GLU A 112 2.39 -8.96 -11.65
C GLU A 112 2.07 -9.77 -12.92
N LEU A 113 2.70 -10.92 -13.09
CA LEU A 113 2.40 -11.88 -14.14
C LEU A 113 1.11 -12.62 -13.78
N SER A 114 -0.02 -12.16 -14.28
CA SER A 114 -1.39 -12.65 -14.03
C SER A 114 -2.37 -12.10 -15.09
N TYR A 115 -3.58 -12.55 -15.22
CA TYR A 115 -4.13 -13.81 -14.72
C TYR A 115 -4.05 -14.88 -15.81
N GLY A 116 -5.02 -15.82 -15.85
CA GLY A 116 -5.14 -16.79 -16.93
C GLY A 116 -5.61 -16.20 -18.25
N ASN A 117 -5.63 -17.02 -19.32
CA ASN A 117 -6.16 -16.64 -20.61
C ASN A 117 -7.14 -17.69 -21.13
N PRO A 118 -8.46 -17.40 -21.17
CA PRO A 118 -9.50 -18.36 -21.56
C PRO A 118 -9.50 -18.75 -23.03
N ILE A 119 -8.68 -18.12 -23.89
CA ILE A 119 -8.55 -18.57 -25.29
C ILE A 119 -7.87 -19.92 -25.41
N TYR A 120 -7.20 -20.39 -24.33
CA TYR A 120 -6.58 -21.69 -24.21
C TYR A 120 -7.43 -22.60 -23.34
N VAL A 121 -7.70 -23.82 -23.79
CA VAL A 121 -8.35 -24.84 -22.97
C VAL A 121 -7.45 -25.15 -21.76
N GLY A 122 -7.97 -24.99 -20.54
CA GLY A 122 -7.19 -25.11 -19.32
C GLY A 122 -6.26 -23.92 -19.06
N GLY A 123 -6.45 -22.79 -19.71
CA GLY A 123 -5.66 -21.56 -19.53
C GLY A 123 -6.05 -20.71 -18.31
N GLY A 124 -7.05 -21.13 -17.54
CA GLY A 124 -7.60 -20.32 -16.45
C GLY A 124 -8.55 -19.24 -16.95
N ASP A 125 -8.86 -18.29 -16.06
CA ASP A 125 -9.70 -17.12 -16.35
C ASP A 125 -8.90 -15.83 -16.15
N ALA A 126 -9.30 -14.76 -16.80
CA ALA A 126 -8.69 -13.43 -16.71
C ALA A 126 -9.04 -12.67 -15.41
N LYS A 127 -9.59 -13.33 -14.40
CA LYS A 127 -10.05 -12.72 -13.13
C LYS A 127 -9.47 -13.40 -11.90
N LEU A 128 -9.60 -12.72 -10.78
CA LEU A 128 -9.23 -13.23 -9.47
C LEU A 128 -9.86 -14.62 -9.21
N ALA A 129 -9.08 -15.55 -8.66
CA ALA A 129 -9.46 -16.94 -8.42
C ALA A 129 -9.80 -17.77 -9.68
N GLY A 130 -9.48 -17.27 -10.87
CA GLY A 130 -9.73 -17.96 -12.15
C GLY A 130 -8.87 -19.20 -12.44
N GLY A 131 -7.94 -19.52 -11.53
CA GLY A 131 -7.04 -20.66 -11.62
C GLY A 131 -5.80 -20.41 -12.51
N ILE A 132 -4.71 -21.12 -12.18
CA ILE A 132 -3.48 -21.13 -13.00
C ILE A 132 -3.68 -22.02 -14.23
N PRO A 133 -2.88 -21.83 -15.31
CA PRO A 133 -2.87 -22.75 -16.45
C PRO A 133 -2.58 -24.19 -16.04
N THR A 134 -3.29 -25.15 -16.62
CA THR A 134 -3.20 -26.58 -16.25
C THR A 134 -2.93 -27.51 -17.42
N SER A 135 -3.42 -27.23 -18.64
CA SER A 135 -3.14 -28.08 -19.81
C SER A 135 -1.72 -27.84 -20.35
N ALA A 136 -1.17 -28.81 -21.04
CA ALA A 136 0.16 -28.70 -21.65
C ALA A 136 0.23 -27.53 -22.65
N GLU A 137 -0.82 -27.31 -23.46
CA GLU A 137 -0.90 -26.19 -24.40
C GLU A 137 -0.93 -24.85 -23.65
N ALA A 138 -1.76 -24.73 -22.63
CA ALA A 138 -1.90 -23.50 -21.86
C ALA A 138 -0.63 -23.16 -21.07
N LEU A 139 0.05 -24.16 -20.49
CA LEU A 139 1.33 -23.97 -19.82
C LEU A 139 2.42 -23.51 -20.78
N GLN A 140 2.47 -24.08 -22.00
CA GLN A 140 3.42 -23.62 -23.02
C GLN A 140 3.11 -22.22 -23.51
N ALA A 141 1.83 -21.87 -23.66
CA ALA A 141 1.40 -20.53 -24.03
C ALA A 141 1.71 -19.49 -22.93
N TRP A 142 1.52 -19.86 -21.67
CA TRP A 142 1.96 -19.08 -20.52
C TRP A 142 3.46 -18.79 -20.55
N ASP A 143 4.27 -19.82 -20.76
CA ASP A 143 5.75 -19.68 -20.85
C ASP A 143 6.14 -18.70 -21.97
N ASN A 144 5.49 -18.82 -23.12
CA ASN A 144 5.75 -17.97 -24.27
C ASN A 144 5.36 -16.51 -23.97
N TRP A 145 4.20 -16.29 -23.35
CA TRP A 145 3.75 -14.96 -22.94
C TRP A 145 4.68 -14.35 -21.88
N VAL A 146 5.06 -15.10 -20.84
CA VAL A 146 6.00 -14.64 -19.81
C VAL A 146 7.33 -14.24 -20.46
N ARG A 147 7.87 -15.07 -21.33
CA ARG A 147 9.12 -14.77 -22.05
C ARG A 147 8.99 -13.52 -22.91
N ALA A 148 7.91 -13.38 -23.65
CA ALA A 148 7.65 -12.22 -24.50
C ALA A 148 7.51 -10.94 -23.64
N THR A 149 6.74 -11.00 -22.56
CA THR A 149 6.50 -9.87 -21.65
C THR A 149 7.80 -9.42 -20.98
N VAL A 150 8.56 -10.34 -20.40
CA VAL A 150 9.83 -9.98 -19.73
C VAL A 150 10.85 -9.45 -20.74
N THR A 151 10.95 -10.06 -21.93
CA THR A 151 11.83 -9.57 -23.01
C THR A 151 11.48 -8.14 -23.41
N HIS A 152 10.19 -7.83 -23.52
CA HIS A 152 9.70 -6.51 -23.93
C HIS A 152 9.95 -5.42 -22.88
N PHE A 153 9.84 -5.76 -21.58
CA PHE A 153 9.91 -4.76 -20.51
C PHE A 153 11.22 -4.76 -19.69
N LYS A 154 12.14 -5.71 -19.86
CA LYS A 154 13.36 -5.89 -19.03
C LYS A 154 14.24 -4.64 -18.85
N ASP A 155 14.25 -3.73 -19.81
CA ASP A 155 15.03 -2.49 -19.74
C ASP A 155 14.32 -1.37 -18.95
N ARG A 156 13.07 -1.58 -18.57
CA ARG A 156 12.18 -0.62 -17.89
C ARG A 156 11.61 -1.14 -16.58
N VAL A 157 11.50 -2.47 -16.42
CA VAL A 157 10.89 -3.13 -15.26
C VAL A 157 11.89 -4.14 -14.69
N VAL A 158 12.24 -3.95 -13.43
CA VAL A 158 13.18 -4.82 -12.71
C VAL A 158 12.45 -5.85 -11.85
N GLU A 159 11.29 -5.51 -11.32
CA GLU A 159 10.53 -6.29 -10.34
C GLU A 159 9.34 -6.98 -10.98
N TRP A 160 9.22 -8.29 -10.73
CA TRP A 160 8.22 -9.17 -11.29
C TRP A 160 7.55 -9.97 -10.19
N GLU A 161 6.25 -9.83 -10.02
CA GLU A 161 5.44 -10.66 -9.12
C GLU A 161 4.83 -11.81 -9.91
N ILE A 162 4.79 -13.00 -9.31
CA ILE A 162 4.24 -14.17 -9.99
C ILE A 162 2.92 -14.52 -9.36
N TRP A 163 1.85 -14.28 -10.12
CA TRP A 163 0.45 -14.51 -9.76
C TRP A 163 -0.07 -13.61 -8.64
N ASN A 164 -1.39 -13.63 -8.42
CA ASN A 164 -2.10 -12.93 -7.36
C ASN A 164 -3.00 -13.89 -6.59
N GLU A 165 -2.84 -13.90 -5.26
CA GLU A 165 -3.67 -14.64 -4.31
C GLU A 165 -3.92 -16.11 -4.69
N PRO A 166 -2.87 -16.92 -4.94
CA PRO A 166 -3.05 -18.32 -5.31
C PRO A 166 -3.77 -19.13 -4.23
N ASP A 167 -3.67 -18.71 -2.98
CA ASP A 167 -4.21 -19.39 -1.79
C ASP A 167 -5.72 -19.21 -1.58
N ILE A 168 -6.41 -18.39 -2.38
CA ILE A 168 -7.88 -18.31 -2.35
C ILE A 168 -8.56 -19.35 -3.23
N SER A 169 -7.85 -19.93 -4.20
CA SER A 169 -8.40 -20.96 -5.06
C SER A 169 -8.45 -22.30 -4.34
N LYS A 170 -9.59 -22.98 -4.45
CA LYS A 170 -9.76 -24.33 -3.84
C LYS A 170 -8.94 -25.42 -4.54
N THR A 171 -8.51 -25.17 -5.76
CA THR A 171 -7.76 -26.14 -6.61
C THR A 171 -6.26 -25.91 -6.59
N ILE A 172 -5.81 -24.79 -6.05
CA ILE A 172 -4.39 -24.45 -5.94
C ILE A 172 -3.93 -24.78 -4.52
N THR A 173 -2.94 -25.67 -4.41
CA THR A 173 -2.24 -26.00 -3.17
C THR A 173 -0.84 -25.40 -3.18
N GLY A 174 -0.20 -25.28 -2.01
CA GLY A 174 1.19 -24.80 -1.95
C GLY A 174 2.15 -25.64 -2.79
N ASP A 175 1.88 -26.95 -2.94
CA ASP A 175 2.70 -27.86 -3.71
C ASP A 175 2.57 -27.63 -5.23
N ASN A 176 1.35 -27.63 -5.79
CA ASN A 176 1.17 -27.41 -7.23
C ASN A 176 1.47 -25.98 -7.65
N TYR A 177 1.26 -25.02 -6.76
CA TYR A 177 1.66 -23.63 -7.01
C TYR A 177 3.20 -23.48 -7.02
N ALA A 178 3.93 -24.27 -6.22
CA ALA A 178 5.39 -24.23 -6.24
C ALA A 178 5.93 -24.63 -7.62
N ASP A 179 5.36 -25.63 -8.28
CA ASP A 179 5.77 -26.03 -9.66
C ASP A 179 5.51 -24.91 -10.65
N PHE A 180 4.34 -24.28 -10.58
CA PHE A 180 4.00 -23.16 -11.45
C PHE A 180 4.90 -21.95 -11.20
N TYR A 181 5.16 -21.63 -9.91
CA TYR A 181 6.07 -20.56 -9.51
C TYR A 181 7.49 -20.78 -10.03
N ILE A 182 8.08 -21.95 -9.77
CA ILE A 182 9.43 -22.31 -10.22
C ILE A 182 9.54 -22.18 -11.74
N ARG A 183 8.60 -22.76 -12.48
CA ARG A 183 8.53 -22.69 -13.94
C ARG A 183 8.57 -21.24 -14.43
N THR A 184 7.73 -20.38 -13.88
CA THR A 184 7.62 -18.99 -14.27
C THR A 184 8.86 -18.18 -13.86
N ALA A 185 9.35 -18.37 -12.63
CA ALA A 185 10.52 -17.68 -12.08
C ALA A 185 11.80 -17.99 -12.88
N GLU A 186 11.99 -19.25 -13.31
CA GLU A 186 13.11 -19.66 -14.15
C GLU A 186 13.08 -18.99 -15.52
N ILE A 187 11.89 -18.81 -16.12
CA ILE A 187 11.76 -18.08 -17.38
C ILE A 187 12.14 -16.61 -17.18
N VAL A 188 11.61 -15.96 -16.15
CA VAL A 188 11.95 -14.56 -15.84
C VAL A 188 13.47 -14.39 -15.66
N ARG A 189 14.10 -15.25 -14.86
CA ARG A 189 15.57 -15.23 -14.63
C ARG A 189 16.38 -15.55 -15.88
N SER A 190 15.91 -16.45 -16.74
CA SER A 190 16.61 -16.78 -17.98
C SER A 190 16.62 -15.62 -18.97
N VAL A 191 15.53 -14.84 -19.03
CA VAL A 191 15.41 -13.66 -19.91
C VAL A 191 16.09 -12.44 -19.29
N TYR A 192 15.94 -12.25 -17.99
CA TYR A 192 16.48 -11.11 -17.27
C TYR A 192 17.13 -11.56 -15.94
N PRO A 193 18.43 -11.93 -15.96
CA PRO A 193 19.13 -12.42 -14.76
C PRO A 193 19.16 -11.45 -13.59
N LYS A 194 19.06 -10.14 -13.85
CA LYS A 194 19.02 -9.07 -12.82
C LYS A 194 17.61 -8.76 -12.31
N SER A 195 16.59 -9.49 -12.77
CA SER A 195 15.22 -9.31 -12.29
C SER A 195 15.15 -9.53 -10.77
N ARG A 196 14.19 -8.87 -10.12
CA ARG A 196 13.84 -9.10 -8.72
C ARG A 196 12.48 -9.79 -8.67
N LEU A 197 12.44 -10.98 -8.09
CA LEU A 197 11.25 -11.81 -8.04
C LEU A 197 10.48 -11.56 -6.75
N LEU A 198 9.24 -11.10 -6.89
CA LEU A 198 8.29 -10.91 -5.81
C LEU A 198 7.38 -12.16 -5.75
N ALA A 199 7.37 -12.82 -4.62
CA ALA A 199 6.71 -14.09 -4.40
C ALA A 199 5.87 -13.99 -3.13
N PHE A 200 4.72 -14.29 -3.12
CA PHE A 200 3.76 -15.12 -3.82
C PHE A 200 2.39 -14.41 -3.94
N GLY A 201 2.28 -13.15 -3.48
CA GLY A 201 1.03 -12.38 -3.48
C GLY A 201 -0.08 -13.05 -2.68
N LEU A 202 0.23 -13.65 -1.51
CA LEU A 202 -0.74 -14.42 -0.74
C LEU A 202 -1.89 -13.55 -0.21
N ALA A 203 -3.13 -13.99 -0.35
CA ALA A 203 -4.30 -13.29 0.17
C ALA A 203 -4.30 -13.19 1.71
N GLY A 204 -3.78 -14.19 2.39
CA GLY A 204 -3.85 -14.30 3.85
C GLY A 204 -2.52 -14.58 4.54
N VAL A 205 -2.29 -13.91 5.66
CA VAL A 205 -1.09 -14.10 6.51
C VAL A 205 -1.17 -15.35 7.39
N GLN A 206 -2.30 -16.03 7.44
CA GLN A 206 -2.54 -17.19 8.31
C GLN A 206 -2.45 -18.53 7.55
N ARG A 207 -2.12 -18.52 6.25
CA ARG A 207 -2.09 -19.70 5.37
C ARG A 207 -0.79 -20.51 5.49
N LEU A 208 -0.36 -20.82 6.73
CA LEU A 208 0.89 -21.56 6.95
C LEU A 208 0.87 -22.93 6.30
N GLU A 209 -0.31 -23.58 6.24
CA GLU A 209 -0.55 -24.86 5.56
C GLU A 209 -0.37 -24.80 4.03
N PHE A 210 -0.46 -23.61 3.43
CA PHE A 210 -0.13 -23.35 2.03
C PHE A 210 1.37 -23.09 1.85
N VAL A 211 1.94 -22.29 2.74
CA VAL A 211 3.33 -21.79 2.63
C VAL A 211 4.37 -22.86 2.92
N GLU A 212 4.13 -23.72 3.93
CA GLU A 212 5.14 -24.71 4.32
C GLU A 212 5.43 -25.76 3.24
N PRO A 213 4.42 -26.41 2.60
CA PRO A 213 4.68 -27.33 1.46
C PRO A 213 5.37 -26.63 0.31
N LEU A 214 5.01 -25.39 -0.01
CA LEU A 214 5.62 -24.58 -1.05
C LEU A 214 7.13 -24.39 -0.80
N PHE A 215 7.53 -23.95 0.39
CA PHE A 215 8.96 -23.78 0.72
C PHE A 215 9.72 -25.10 0.83
N LYS A 216 9.10 -26.17 1.32
CA LYS A 216 9.69 -27.52 1.30
C LYS A 216 10.03 -27.93 -0.13
N LYS A 217 9.13 -27.71 -1.08
CA LYS A 217 9.36 -28.05 -2.49
C LYS A 217 10.44 -27.20 -3.14
N LEU A 218 10.44 -25.88 -2.89
CA LEU A 218 11.52 -24.99 -3.33
C LEU A 218 12.88 -25.45 -2.80
N GLN A 219 12.96 -25.87 -1.54
CA GLN A 219 14.18 -26.39 -0.92
C GLN A 219 14.61 -27.72 -1.57
N GLN A 220 13.70 -28.67 -1.70
CA GLN A 220 13.97 -29.99 -2.29
C GLN A 220 14.49 -29.89 -3.74
N GLN A 221 13.99 -28.91 -4.50
CA GLN A 221 14.42 -28.67 -5.88
C GLN A 221 15.60 -27.69 -6.00
N ASN A 222 16.18 -27.24 -4.85
CA ASN A 222 17.26 -26.24 -4.81
C ASN A 222 16.89 -24.90 -5.49
N LYS A 223 15.65 -24.43 -5.31
CA LYS A 223 15.06 -23.24 -5.97
C LYS A 223 14.79 -22.06 -5.02
N LEU A 224 15.21 -22.10 -3.76
CA LEU A 224 15.03 -21.00 -2.82
C LEU A 224 15.64 -19.67 -3.30
N HIS A 225 16.67 -19.74 -4.16
CA HIS A 225 17.29 -18.55 -4.77
C HIS A 225 16.36 -17.79 -5.73
N LEU A 226 15.24 -18.35 -6.11
CA LEU A 226 14.22 -17.70 -6.94
C LEU A 226 13.28 -16.78 -6.14
N VAL A 227 13.39 -16.71 -4.82
CA VAL A 227 12.57 -15.85 -3.95
C VAL A 227 13.42 -14.69 -3.44
N ASP A 228 13.24 -13.47 -3.96
CA ASP A 228 13.95 -12.29 -3.45
C ASP A 228 13.11 -11.51 -2.42
N VAL A 229 11.80 -11.43 -2.65
CA VAL A 229 10.85 -10.75 -1.77
C VAL A 229 9.67 -11.66 -1.56
N PHE A 230 9.26 -11.82 -0.31
CA PHE A 230 8.02 -12.51 0.03
C PHE A 230 6.88 -11.51 0.10
N THR A 231 5.90 -11.60 -0.80
CA THR A 231 4.73 -10.74 -0.82
C THR A 231 3.49 -11.43 -0.25
N TYR A 232 2.70 -10.67 0.48
CA TYR A 232 1.41 -11.11 1.04
C TYR A 232 0.46 -9.92 1.11
N HIS A 233 -0.82 -10.20 1.22
CA HIS A 233 -1.88 -9.24 1.51
C HIS A 233 -2.26 -9.34 3.00
N GLY A 234 -3.50 -9.34 3.35
CA GLY A 234 -3.92 -9.53 4.74
C GLY A 234 -4.71 -8.36 5.26
N TYR A 235 -5.94 -8.32 4.80
CA TYR A 235 -6.92 -7.35 5.25
C TYR A 235 -7.44 -7.69 6.65
N SER A 236 -7.40 -6.71 7.55
CA SER A 236 -7.95 -6.82 8.91
C SER A 236 -8.61 -5.50 9.29
N PRO A 237 -9.82 -5.51 9.88
CA PRO A 237 -10.51 -4.28 10.29
C PRO A 237 -9.70 -3.44 11.29
N ASN A 238 -8.99 -4.08 12.21
CA ASN A 238 -7.93 -3.45 13.00
C ASN A 238 -6.58 -3.87 12.40
N PRO A 239 -5.85 -2.98 11.70
CA PRO A 239 -4.63 -3.35 10.99
C PRO A 239 -3.55 -3.90 11.92
N ASP A 240 -3.50 -3.44 13.18
CA ASP A 240 -2.48 -3.85 14.15
C ASP A 240 -2.67 -5.31 14.60
N ASN A 241 -3.88 -5.87 14.53
CA ASN A 241 -4.16 -7.26 14.88
C ASN A 241 -3.52 -8.29 13.93
N SER A 242 -3.02 -7.87 12.77
CA SER A 242 -2.36 -8.75 11.81
C SER A 242 -0.94 -9.14 12.21
N TYR A 243 -0.24 -8.33 13.00
CA TYR A 243 1.20 -8.49 13.24
C TYR A 243 1.62 -9.79 13.93
N PRO A 244 0.87 -10.35 14.90
CA PRO A 244 1.20 -11.66 15.45
C PRO A 244 1.19 -12.80 14.41
N ALA A 245 0.25 -12.75 13.44
CA ALA A 245 0.19 -13.73 12.36
C ALA A 245 1.31 -13.49 11.32
N ILE A 246 1.61 -12.25 10.99
CA ILE A 246 2.74 -11.87 10.12
C ILE A 246 4.05 -12.37 10.72
N GLU A 247 4.26 -12.24 12.03
CA GLU A 247 5.48 -12.71 12.66
C GLU A 247 5.60 -14.23 12.62
N LYS A 248 4.52 -14.98 12.83
CA LYS A 248 4.51 -16.44 12.66
C LYS A 248 4.86 -16.85 11.23
N LEU A 249 4.31 -16.14 10.24
CA LEU A 249 4.61 -16.37 8.83
C LEU A 249 6.09 -16.09 8.54
N ARG A 250 6.66 -14.98 9.05
CA ARG A 250 8.07 -14.64 8.91
C ARG A 250 8.96 -15.73 9.52
N GLN A 251 8.65 -16.19 10.73
CA GLN A 251 9.41 -17.26 11.40
C GLN A 251 9.37 -18.57 10.60
N LEU A 252 8.22 -18.93 9.99
CA LEU A 252 8.14 -20.08 9.11
C LEU A 252 9.05 -19.93 7.89
N VAL A 253 8.93 -18.83 7.17
CA VAL A 253 9.69 -18.57 5.93
C VAL A 253 11.18 -18.48 6.19
N TRP A 254 11.59 -17.82 7.28
CA TRP A 254 13.00 -17.67 7.64
C TRP A 254 13.70 -18.97 8.07
N LYS A 255 12.95 -20.04 8.41
CA LYS A 255 13.54 -21.39 8.55
C LYS A 255 14.13 -21.90 7.25
N TYR A 256 13.58 -21.51 6.11
CA TYR A 256 14.02 -21.92 4.78
C TYR A 256 14.94 -20.89 4.12
N LYS A 257 14.62 -19.60 4.27
CA LYS A 257 15.32 -18.48 3.62
C LYS A 257 15.42 -17.27 4.57
N PRO A 258 16.45 -17.21 5.42
CA PRO A 258 16.58 -16.19 6.48
C PRO A 258 16.77 -14.76 5.95
N ASP A 259 17.25 -14.60 4.73
CA ASP A 259 17.58 -13.32 4.08
C ASP A 259 16.41 -12.74 3.25
N VAL A 260 15.27 -13.43 3.17
CA VAL A 260 14.14 -12.94 2.37
C VAL A 260 13.51 -11.71 3.01
N VAL A 261 13.28 -10.70 2.18
CA VAL A 261 12.58 -9.46 2.55
C VAL A 261 11.07 -9.67 2.46
N PHE A 262 10.35 -9.15 3.45
CA PHE A 262 8.88 -9.17 3.46
C PHE A 262 8.31 -7.86 2.93
N MET A 263 7.25 -7.98 2.13
CA MET A 263 6.51 -6.85 1.60
C MET A 263 5.00 -7.11 1.68
N GLN A 264 4.28 -6.14 2.21
CA GLN A 264 2.83 -6.07 2.13
C GLN A 264 2.46 -5.64 0.71
N GLY A 265 2.11 -6.61 -0.14
CA GLY A 265 1.91 -6.41 -1.58
C GLY A 265 0.60 -5.76 -1.95
N GLU A 266 -0.42 -5.85 -1.06
CA GLU A 266 -1.74 -5.27 -1.27
C GLU A 266 -2.46 -5.04 0.06
N ASN A 267 -2.87 -3.79 0.33
CA ASN A 267 -3.67 -3.45 1.49
C ASN A 267 -4.33 -2.07 1.38
N GLY A 268 -5.47 -1.88 2.04
CA GLY A 268 -6.18 -0.61 2.09
C GLY A 268 -7.56 -0.78 2.73
N ALA A 269 -8.10 0.25 3.34
CA ALA A 269 -9.45 0.23 3.89
C ALA A 269 -10.46 0.85 2.93
N PRO A 270 -11.74 0.41 2.95
CA PRO A 270 -12.81 1.09 2.25
C PRO A 270 -13.04 2.51 2.81
N SER A 271 -13.74 3.34 2.05
CA SER A 271 -14.11 4.71 2.44
C SER A 271 -15.62 4.95 2.41
N THR A 272 -16.41 3.88 2.30
CA THR A 272 -17.86 3.95 2.13
C THR A 272 -18.59 3.02 3.09
N PRO A 273 -19.85 3.29 3.41
CA PRO A 273 -20.68 2.40 4.21
C PRO A 273 -20.75 0.99 3.62
N LYS A 274 -20.91 -0.03 4.47
CA LYS A 274 -21.01 -1.45 4.11
C LYS A 274 -22.09 -1.75 3.06
N ALA A 275 -23.16 -0.95 3.04
CA ALA A 275 -24.28 -1.17 2.13
C ALA A 275 -23.91 -1.08 0.63
N ILE A 276 -22.83 -0.38 0.30
CA ILE A 276 -22.38 -0.19 -1.09
C ILE A 276 -20.94 -0.70 -1.33
N THR A 277 -20.24 -1.06 -0.27
CA THR A 277 -18.83 -1.52 -0.34
C THR A 277 -18.79 -2.99 -0.75
N ILE A 278 -17.88 -3.33 -1.68
CA ILE A 278 -17.53 -4.72 -1.99
C ILE A 278 -16.05 -5.01 -1.73
N GLY A 279 -15.69 -6.28 -1.74
CA GLY A 279 -14.33 -6.75 -1.48
C GLY A 279 -14.03 -6.94 0.02
N ALA A 280 -12.76 -7.01 0.36
CA ALA A 280 -12.32 -7.24 1.75
C ALA A 280 -12.74 -6.09 2.67
N MET A 281 -13.11 -6.45 3.92
CA MET A 281 -13.58 -5.54 4.99
C MET A 281 -14.93 -4.84 4.72
N ARG A 282 -15.72 -5.34 3.77
CA ARG A 282 -17.07 -4.82 3.42
C ARG A 282 -18.10 -4.92 4.55
N ASP A 283 -17.82 -5.70 5.59
CA ASP A 283 -18.76 -5.97 6.69
C ASP A 283 -18.87 -4.83 7.71
N TYR A 284 -18.08 -3.76 7.51
CA TYR A 284 -18.04 -2.60 8.40
C TYR A 284 -18.41 -1.32 7.65
N ASP A 285 -18.99 -0.38 8.39
CA ASP A 285 -19.15 0.99 7.90
C ASP A 285 -17.81 1.72 7.98
N TRP A 286 -17.43 2.33 6.86
CA TRP A 286 -16.21 3.11 6.70
C TRP A 286 -16.54 4.52 6.21
N SER A 287 -15.61 5.43 6.41
CA SER A 287 -15.61 6.80 5.87
C SER A 287 -14.23 7.13 5.32
N GLU A 288 -14.08 8.26 4.66
CA GLU A 288 -12.76 8.71 4.20
C GLU A 288 -11.81 8.98 5.37
N LEU A 289 -12.34 9.40 6.53
CA LEU A 289 -11.54 9.59 7.73
C LEU A 289 -11.03 8.26 8.30
N THR A 290 -11.91 7.28 8.45
CA THR A 290 -11.51 5.96 8.98
C THR A 290 -10.62 5.20 7.99
N GLN A 291 -10.79 5.39 6.67
CA GLN A 291 -9.85 4.93 5.65
C GLN A 291 -8.46 5.55 5.88
N ALA A 292 -8.36 6.88 5.95
CA ALA A 292 -7.09 7.57 6.13
C ALA A 292 -6.36 7.14 7.41
N LYS A 293 -7.09 7.00 8.52
CA LYS A 293 -6.55 6.48 9.79
C LYS A 293 -6.02 5.06 9.65
N TRP A 294 -6.77 4.18 8.98
CA TRP A 294 -6.40 2.79 8.78
C TRP A 294 -5.15 2.67 7.91
N ASP A 295 -5.13 3.38 6.77
CA ASP A 295 -4.01 3.37 5.84
C ASP A 295 -2.72 3.88 6.51
N LEU A 296 -2.80 4.97 7.28
CA LEU A 296 -1.67 5.46 8.09
C LEU A 296 -1.17 4.41 9.09
N ARG A 297 -2.08 3.72 9.81
CA ARG A 297 -1.69 2.68 10.79
C ARG A 297 -1.00 1.51 10.10
N ARG A 298 -1.50 1.08 8.94
CA ARG A 298 -0.87 0.01 8.16
C ARG A 298 0.51 0.46 7.66
N MET A 299 0.60 1.63 7.04
CA MET A 299 1.86 2.16 6.55
C MET A 299 2.92 2.26 7.65
N MET A 300 2.60 2.92 8.76
CA MET A 300 3.57 3.12 9.83
C MET A 300 3.81 1.88 10.67
N GLY A 301 2.82 0.99 10.78
CA GLY A 301 2.96 -0.29 11.46
C GLY A 301 3.87 -1.27 10.73
N ASP A 302 3.74 -1.35 9.41
CA ASP A 302 4.64 -2.13 8.55
C ASP A 302 6.04 -1.54 8.55
N HIS A 303 6.16 -0.22 8.31
CA HIS A 303 7.45 0.48 8.27
C HIS A 303 8.22 0.34 9.60
N GLY A 304 7.53 0.44 10.74
CA GLY A 304 8.10 0.22 12.08
C GLY A 304 8.56 -1.21 12.35
N ARG A 305 8.24 -2.15 11.45
CA ARG A 305 8.65 -3.56 11.50
C ARG A 305 9.56 -3.96 10.33
N GLY A 306 10.02 -2.97 9.57
CA GLY A 306 10.90 -3.19 8.40
C GLY A 306 10.21 -3.90 7.24
N ILE A 307 8.89 -3.72 7.09
CA ILE A 307 8.09 -4.28 6.01
C ILE A 307 7.76 -3.15 5.02
N ALA A 308 8.06 -3.36 3.74
CA ALA A 308 7.62 -2.45 2.70
C ALA A 308 6.10 -2.59 2.47
N THR A 309 5.45 -1.51 2.06
CA THR A 309 3.99 -1.45 1.91
C THR A 309 3.57 -0.94 0.55
N ASN A 310 2.59 -1.62 -0.07
CA ASN A 310 1.86 -1.18 -1.24
C ASN A 310 0.41 -0.89 -0.86
N LEU A 311 -0.04 0.35 -1.04
CA LEU A 311 -1.44 0.71 -0.80
C LEU A 311 -2.32 0.26 -1.97
N PHE A 312 -3.38 -0.46 -1.68
CA PHE A 312 -4.42 -0.79 -2.63
C PHE A 312 -5.58 0.20 -2.47
N THR A 313 -5.79 1.10 -3.36
CA THR A 313 -5.21 1.32 -4.69
C THR A 313 -5.25 2.82 -4.99
N ILE A 314 -4.71 3.29 -6.12
CA ILE A 314 -4.72 4.73 -6.42
C ILE A 314 -6.12 5.29 -6.64
N SER A 315 -7.02 4.54 -7.27
CA SER A 315 -8.40 4.98 -7.57
C SER A 315 -9.43 3.94 -7.13
N ASP A 316 -10.64 4.36 -6.78
CA ASP A 316 -11.74 3.44 -6.54
C ASP A 316 -12.02 2.58 -7.77
N ILE A 317 -12.48 1.36 -7.55
CA ILE A 317 -12.78 0.40 -8.61
C ILE A 317 -14.28 0.15 -8.62
N HIS A 318 -14.91 0.48 -9.73
CA HIS A 318 -16.32 0.17 -9.99
C HIS A 318 -16.40 -1.13 -10.78
N TYR A 319 -16.89 -2.18 -10.13
CA TYR A 319 -17.13 -3.45 -10.82
C TYR A 319 -18.50 -3.46 -11.47
N ALA A 320 -18.54 -3.86 -12.75
CA ALA A 320 -19.75 -4.01 -13.51
C ALA A 320 -19.81 -5.39 -14.17
N GLU A 321 -21.00 -5.95 -14.31
CA GLU A 321 -21.29 -7.13 -15.12
C GLU A 321 -22.23 -6.68 -16.26
N GLY A 322 -21.68 -6.56 -17.47
CA GLY A 322 -22.35 -5.87 -18.57
C GLY A 322 -22.64 -4.41 -18.19
N ASP A 323 -23.89 -3.98 -18.38
CA ASP A 323 -24.35 -2.63 -18.05
C ASP A 323 -24.76 -2.47 -16.56
N HIS A 324 -24.67 -3.53 -15.75
CA HIS A 324 -25.09 -3.50 -14.35
C HIS A 324 -23.90 -3.24 -13.42
N MET A 325 -23.99 -2.18 -12.62
CA MET A 325 -23.05 -1.92 -11.52
C MET A 325 -23.24 -2.97 -10.42
N VAL A 326 -22.17 -3.72 -10.11
CA VAL A 326 -22.16 -4.72 -9.04
C VAL A 326 -21.86 -4.07 -7.69
N GLY A 327 -20.92 -3.10 -7.66
CA GLY A 327 -20.55 -2.39 -6.46
C GLY A 327 -19.22 -1.66 -6.62
N VAL A 328 -18.84 -0.92 -5.58
CA VAL A 328 -17.60 -0.16 -5.55
C VAL A 328 -16.63 -0.77 -4.53
N ASN A 329 -15.39 -1.02 -4.97
CA ASN A 329 -14.27 -1.23 -4.07
C ASN A 329 -13.64 0.13 -3.78
N SER A 330 -14.09 0.75 -2.69
CA SER A 330 -13.80 2.13 -2.33
C SER A 330 -12.48 2.32 -1.58
N LYS A 331 -11.51 1.42 -1.82
CA LYS A 331 -10.17 1.49 -1.20
C LYS A 331 -9.22 2.45 -1.91
N GLY A 332 -9.63 3.04 -3.04
CA GLY A 332 -8.83 4.03 -3.75
C GLY A 332 -8.49 5.25 -2.90
N LEU A 333 -7.32 5.85 -3.15
CA LEU A 333 -6.96 7.16 -2.60
C LEU A 333 -7.67 8.31 -3.33
N LEU A 334 -8.15 8.03 -4.55
CA LEU A 334 -8.94 8.94 -5.37
C LEU A 334 -10.37 8.42 -5.45
N LYS A 335 -11.34 9.32 -5.22
CA LYS A 335 -12.75 9.03 -5.46
C LYS A 335 -13.02 9.06 -6.94
N THR A 336 -13.62 7.98 -7.47
CA THR A 336 -13.94 7.84 -8.90
C THR A 336 -15.44 7.76 -9.14
N ASN A 337 -15.85 8.24 -10.29
CA ASN A 337 -17.20 8.03 -10.82
C ASN A 337 -17.33 6.66 -11.51
N PRO A 338 -18.54 6.15 -11.74
CA PRO A 338 -18.76 4.89 -12.48
C PRO A 338 -18.16 4.87 -13.89
N ASP A 339 -18.03 6.02 -14.55
CA ASP A 339 -17.35 6.18 -15.84
C ASP A 339 -15.80 6.21 -15.74
N LYS A 340 -15.24 5.94 -14.55
CA LYS A 340 -13.82 5.91 -14.22
C LYS A 340 -13.13 7.28 -14.19
N THR A 341 -13.84 8.38 -14.39
CA THR A 341 -13.30 9.73 -14.19
C THR A 341 -13.04 9.99 -12.71
N ILE A 342 -12.01 10.79 -12.42
CA ILE A 342 -11.66 11.15 -11.04
C ILE A 342 -12.51 12.32 -10.58
N GLU A 343 -13.32 12.10 -9.53
CA GLU A 343 -14.06 13.17 -8.86
C GLU A 343 -13.10 14.07 -8.07
N ARG A 344 -12.30 13.49 -7.18
CA ARG A 344 -11.33 14.21 -6.33
C ARG A 344 -10.39 13.28 -5.56
N PRO A 345 -9.27 13.79 -5.03
CA PRO A 345 -8.51 13.11 -3.98
C PRO A 345 -9.34 12.99 -2.69
N LYS A 346 -9.16 11.87 -1.97
CA LYS A 346 -9.73 11.63 -0.63
C LYS A 346 -8.74 12.05 0.47
N MET A 347 -9.19 12.03 1.73
CA MET A 347 -8.31 12.31 2.89
C MET A 347 -7.09 11.37 2.92
N ALA A 348 -7.26 10.11 2.57
CA ALA A 348 -6.19 9.11 2.51
C ALA A 348 -5.09 9.47 1.50
N TYR A 349 -5.42 10.17 0.40
CA TYR A 349 -4.41 10.65 -0.55
C TYR A 349 -3.45 11.66 0.09
N ALA A 350 -3.99 12.68 0.77
CA ALA A 350 -3.18 13.67 1.46
C ALA A 350 -2.37 13.04 2.61
N ALA A 351 -2.99 12.15 3.39
CA ALA A 351 -2.33 11.43 4.47
C ALA A 351 -1.14 10.59 3.96
N ALA A 352 -1.32 9.87 2.85
CA ALA A 352 -0.24 9.12 2.19
C ALA A 352 0.88 10.05 1.68
N GLN A 353 0.55 11.21 1.08
CA GLN A 353 1.55 12.21 0.66
C GLN A 353 2.41 12.69 1.84
N HIS A 354 1.83 12.92 3.02
CA HIS A 354 2.58 13.33 4.21
C HIS A 354 3.58 12.25 4.63
N VAL A 355 3.16 10.97 4.64
CA VAL A 355 4.05 9.84 4.97
C VAL A 355 5.15 9.70 3.93
N PHE A 356 4.82 9.67 2.65
CA PHE A 356 5.81 9.50 1.57
C PHE A 356 6.84 10.63 1.56
N SER A 357 6.40 11.86 1.87
CA SER A 357 7.27 13.01 1.95
C SER A 357 8.20 13.01 3.16
N LEU A 358 7.74 12.48 4.29
CA LEU A 358 8.50 12.49 5.54
C LEU A 358 9.41 11.28 5.67
N PHE A 359 8.92 10.08 5.28
CA PHE A 359 9.58 8.78 5.47
C PHE A 359 10.18 8.24 4.16
N ASP A 360 11.11 8.96 3.56
CA ASP A 360 11.91 8.48 2.44
C ASP A 360 13.12 7.64 2.93
N ASN A 361 13.98 7.19 2.01
CA ASN A 361 15.16 6.37 2.33
C ASN A 361 16.24 7.07 3.18
N THR A 362 16.03 8.34 3.54
CA THR A 362 16.90 9.08 4.49
C THR A 362 16.45 8.93 5.93
N VAL A 363 15.32 8.25 6.16
CA VAL A 363 14.76 7.96 7.48
C VAL A 363 15.03 6.50 7.83
N GLU A 364 15.82 6.26 8.85
CA GLU A 364 16.29 4.94 9.25
C GLU A 364 15.57 4.46 10.51
N LEU A 365 14.94 3.30 10.44
CA LEU A 365 14.29 2.64 11.56
C LEU A 365 15.34 2.24 12.63
N GLN A 366 15.11 2.64 13.87
CA GLN A 366 15.94 2.29 15.02
C GLN A 366 15.32 1.13 15.79
N SER A 367 15.36 -0.07 15.23
CA SER A 367 14.69 -1.26 15.77
C SER A 367 15.16 -1.67 17.18
N LYS A 368 16.38 -1.28 17.56
CA LYS A 368 16.97 -1.54 18.88
C LYS A 368 16.48 -0.58 19.96
N ILE A 369 16.02 0.63 19.60
CA ILE A 369 15.50 1.61 20.56
C ILE A 369 14.02 1.31 20.77
N LYS A 370 13.65 0.94 22.00
CA LYS A 370 12.27 0.65 22.38
C LYS A 370 11.74 1.79 23.26
N PRO A 371 10.81 2.61 22.78
CA PRO A 371 10.14 3.60 23.63
C PRO A 371 9.43 2.91 24.79
N GLN A 372 9.57 3.47 25.99
CA GLN A 372 8.76 3.07 27.15
C GLN A 372 7.50 3.93 27.15
N VAL A 373 6.34 3.29 27.04
CA VAL A 373 5.03 3.95 27.02
C VAL A 373 4.22 3.48 28.22
N ASN A 374 3.43 4.37 28.81
CA ASN A 374 2.62 4.06 29.99
C ASN A 374 1.31 3.28 29.68
N SER A 375 1.19 2.71 28.47
CA SER A 375 0.02 1.93 28.04
C SER A 375 0.44 0.90 27.01
N ASP A 376 -0.05 -0.32 27.14
CA ASP A 376 0.10 -1.42 26.17
C ASP A 376 -0.79 -1.28 24.93
N LYS A 377 -1.70 -0.30 24.92
CA LYS A 377 -2.57 0.06 23.80
C LYS A 377 -1.90 0.98 22.77
N ILE A 378 -0.64 1.33 22.98
CA ILE A 378 0.11 2.29 22.17
C ILE A 378 1.20 1.61 21.38
N SER A 379 1.19 1.79 20.06
CA SER A 379 2.32 1.48 19.19
C SER A 379 3.25 2.67 19.08
N ALA A 380 4.56 2.43 19.16
CA ALA A 380 5.57 3.47 19.06
C ALA A 380 6.85 2.95 18.39
N PHE A 381 7.39 3.71 17.41
CA PHE A 381 8.62 3.35 16.68
C PHE A 381 9.53 4.57 16.53
N VAL A 382 10.83 4.33 16.69
CA VAL A 382 11.88 5.36 16.60
C VAL A 382 12.61 5.28 15.28
N TYR A 383 12.87 6.45 14.72
CA TYR A 383 13.65 6.60 13.50
C TYR A 383 14.70 7.70 13.66
N HIS A 384 15.72 7.64 12.81
CA HIS A 384 16.72 8.69 12.69
C HIS A 384 16.74 9.30 11.28
N LYS A 385 17.00 10.60 11.23
CA LYS A 385 17.24 11.35 9.98
C LYS A 385 18.24 12.46 10.28
N LYS A 386 19.38 12.47 9.56
CA LYS A 386 20.42 13.52 9.73
C LYS A 386 20.85 13.71 11.19
N GLY A 387 21.02 12.63 11.95
CA GLY A 387 21.41 12.66 13.35
C GLY A 387 20.35 13.16 14.36
N LYS A 388 19.11 13.35 13.91
CA LYS A 388 17.96 13.71 14.73
C LYS A 388 16.95 12.58 14.75
N SER A 389 16.07 12.61 15.76
CA SER A 389 15.08 11.55 15.98
C SER A 389 13.70 11.94 15.52
N LEU A 390 12.96 10.92 15.05
CA LEU A 390 11.52 10.91 14.85
C LEU A 390 10.94 9.75 15.66
N LEU A 391 9.76 9.95 16.20
CA LEU A 391 8.98 8.95 16.91
C LEU A 391 7.57 8.95 16.35
N THR A 392 7.12 7.81 15.80
CA THR A 392 5.71 7.61 15.46
C THR A 392 4.99 6.98 16.62
N VAL A 393 3.75 7.41 16.87
CA VAL A 393 2.95 6.91 17.99
C VAL A 393 1.47 6.96 17.67
N TRP A 394 0.70 5.92 18.07
CA TRP A 394 -0.75 5.86 17.93
C TRP A 394 -1.38 4.86 18.90
N ASN A 395 -2.67 5.03 19.18
CA ASN A 395 -3.46 4.03 19.88
C ASN A 395 -3.90 2.95 18.89
N HIS A 396 -3.60 1.67 19.20
CA HIS A 396 -3.89 0.52 18.35
C HIS A 396 -4.99 -0.41 18.89
N GLU A 397 -5.62 -0.05 20.00
CA GLU A 397 -6.54 -0.94 20.74
C GLU A 397 -7.70 -1.45 19.89
N ALA A 398 -8.32 -0.55 19.11
CA ALA A 398 -9.51 -0.88 18.32
C ALA A 398 -9.33 -0.53 16.84
N ARG A 399 -10.27 -0.96 16.00
CA ARG A 399 -10.42 -0.47 14.64
C ARG A 399 -10.51 1.07 14.65
N PRO A 400 -9.91 1.77 13.66
CA PRO A 400 -10.05 3.22 13.55
C PRO A 400 -11.53 3.66 13.58
N ALA A 401 -11.84 4.65 14.41
CA ALA A 401 -13.18 5.15 14.63
C ALA A 401 -13.40 6.52 13.99
N GLU A 402 -14.64 6.84 13.63
CA GLU A 402 -15.00 8.17 13.15
C GLU A 402 -14.70 9.22 14.24
N GLU A 403 -15.14 8.95 15.45
CA GLU A 403 -14.86 9.75 16.61
C GLU A 403 -13.87 9.05 17.53
N PHE A 404 -12.82 9.72 17.94
CA PHE A 404 -11.85 9.24 18.90
C PHE A 404 -11.28 10.40 19.71
N THR A 405 -11.32 10.29 21.01
CA THR A 405 -10.69 11.27 21.90
C THR A 405 -9.23 10.90 22.14
N PRO A 406 -8.25 11.70 21.68
CA PRO A 406 -6.83 11.42 21.90
C PRO A 406 -6.50 11.24 23.38
N GLN A 407 -5.77 10.18 23.69
CA GLN A 407 -5.38 9.85 25.07
C GLN A 407 -4.08 10.58 25.44
N PRO A 408 -3.97 11.14 26.65
CA PRO A 408 -2.73 11.72 27.13
C PRO A 408 -1.73 10.58 27.49
N VAL A 409 -0.65 10.50 26.73
CA VAL A 409 0.35 9.43 26.87
C VAL A 409 1.67 9.98 27.38
N GLN A 410 2.36 9.19 28.21
CA GLN A 410 3.75 9.42 28.61
C GLN A 410 4.66 8.50 27.83
N ILE A 411 5.73 9.07 27.26
CA ILE A 411 6.67 8.34 26.42
C ILE A 411 8.09 8.68 26.87
N LYS A 412 8.87 7.65 27.24
CA LYS A 412 10.29 7.82 27.54
C LYS A 412 11.09 7.15 26.41
N VAL A 413 12.01 7.87 25.81
CA VAL A 413 12.75 7.42 24.64
C VAL A 413 14.15 8.05 24.60
N GLU A 414 15.13 7.26 24.16
CA GLU A 414 16.44 7.78 23.79
C GLU A 414 16.40 8.41 22.40
N GLY A 415 17.05 9.56 22.26
CA GLY A 415 17.06 10.24 20.98
C GLY A 415 17.61 11.66 21.01
N SER A 416 17.49 12.36 19.88
CA SER A 416 17.90 13.76 19.69
C SER A 416 16.73 14.59 19.16
N PHE A 417 16.06 15.30 20.06
CA PHE A 417 14.92 16.18 19.77
C PHE A 417 15.20 17.58 20.36
N GLN A 418 16.05 18.39 19.70
CA GLN A 418 16.42 19.71 20.23
C GLN A 418 15.23 20.65 20.31
N GLN A 419 14.40 20.66 19.29
CA GLN A 419 13.14 21.40 19.22
C GLN A 419 12.01 20.44 18.82
N PRO A 420 11.46 19.68 19.78
CA PRO A 420 10.44 18.69 19.46
C PRO A 420 9.15 19.35 18.99
N VAL A 421 8.62 18.85 17.89
CA VAL A 421 7.33 19.24 17.33
C VAL A 421 6.44 18.00 17.15
N TYR A 422 5.15 18.22 17.12
CA TYR A 422 4.13 17.23 16.88
C TYR A 422 3.55 17.42 15.48
N VAL A 423 3.48 16.34 14.71
CA VAL A 423 2.96 16.33 13.35
C VAL A 423 1.74 15.43 13.26
N ASP A 424 0.62 15.99 12.85
CA ASP A 424 -0.60 15.26 12.52
C ASP A 424 -0.50 14.79 11.05
N LEU A 425 -0.43 13.49 10.84
CA LEU A 425 -0.24 12.93 9.49
C LEU A 425 -1.51 12.98 8.61
N ILE A 426 -2.70 13.12 9.18
CA ILE A 426 -3.92 13.30 8.38
C ILE A 426 -3.95 14.69 7.77
N THR A 427 -3.73 15.72 8.58
CA THR A 427 -3.84 17.12 8.16
C THR A 427 -2.52 17.72 7.68
N GLY A 428 -1.39 17.10 7.99
CA GLY A 428 -0.05 17.64 7.77
C GLY A 428 0.33 18.79 8.70
N LYS A 429 -0.51 19.15 9.68
CA LYS A 429 -0.24 20.27 10.60
C LYS A 429 0.88 19.95 11.55
N VAL A 430 1.74 20.95 11.79
CA VAL A 430 2.91 20.87 12.66
C VAL A 430 2.71 21.81 13.85
N TYR A 431 2.82 21.27 15.06
CA TYR A 431 2.61 22.01 16.30
C TYR A 431 3.88 22.03 17.16
N SER A 432 4.15 23.14 17.84
CA SER A 432 5.20 23.22 18.85
C SER A 432 4.81 22.43 20.09
N ILE A 433 5.62 21.47 20.54
CA ILE A 433 5.39 20.83 21.83
C ILE A 433 5.86 21.75 22.94
N PRO A 434 4.96 22.21 23.86
CA PRO A 434 5.36 23.11 24.95
C PRO A 434 6.42 22.48 25.84
N THR A 435 7.32 23.29 26.39
CA THR A 435 8.43 22.83 27.26
C THR A 435 7.96 22.09 28.51
N LYS A 436 6.77 22.39 29.02
CA LYS A 436 6.12 21.66 30.12
C LYS A 436 5.73 20.22 29.76
N ASN A 437 5.65 19.90 28.46
CA ASN A 437 5.26 18.58 27.96
C ASN A 437 6.44 17.67 27.59
N TYR A 438 7.67 18.10 27.88
CA TYR A 438 8.83 17.22 27.78
C TYR A 438 9.94 17.60 28.75
N LYS A 439 10.76 16.60 29.15
CA LYS A 439 11.98 16.76 29.91
C LYS A 439 13.11 16.03 29.21
N LYS A 440 14.32 16.59 29.28
CA LYS A 440 15.54 15.96 28.75
C LYS A 440 16.50 15.67 29.90
N THR A 441 17.02 14.43 29.94
CA THR A 441 18.07 14.01 30.88
C THR A 441 19.12 13.22 30.11
N GLY A 442 20.30 13.77 29.87
CA GLY A 442 21.29 13.19 28.98
C GLY A 442 20.75 13.04 27.54
N THR A 443 20.73 11.80 27.04
CA THR A 443 20.16 11.44 25.74
C THR A 443 18.69 11.03 25.80
N THR A 444 18.12 10.91 27.00
CA THR A 444 16.75 10.47 27.21
C THR A 444 15.79 11.65 27.23
N TYR A 445 14.70 11.52 26.45
CA TYR A 445 13.56 12.43 26.48
C TYR A 445 12.36 11.73 27.13
N GLN A 446 11.68 12.45 28.01
CA GLN A 446 10.39 12.07 28.58
C GLN A 446 9.34 13.05 28.07
N PHE A 447 8.49 12.60 27.15
CA PHE A 447 7.33 13.33 26.70
C PHE A 447 6.16 13.06 27.64
N ILE A 448 5.39 14.11 28.00
CA ILE A 448 4.38 14.08 29.06
C ILE A 448 3.08 14.64 28.50
N ASN A 449 1.96 13.93 28.71
CA ASN A 449 0.63 14.33 28.26
C ASN A 449 0.59 14.63 26.74
N ILE A 450 1.21 13.76 25.94
CA ILE A 450 1.11 13.85 24.49
C ILE A 450 -0.25 13.33 24.07
N PRO A 451 -1.06 14.09 23.31
CA PRO A 451 -2.35 13.61 22.81
C PRO A 451 -2.13 12.59 21.70
N VAL A 452 -2.41 11.32 21.98
CA VAL A 452 -2.22 10.21 21.03
C VAL A 452 -3.58 9.76 20.50
N PRO A 453 -3.86 9.96 19.20
CA PRO A 453 -5.09 9.51 18.56
C PRO A 453 -5.02 8.03 18.15
N ASP A 454 -6.08 7.54 17.51
CA ASP A 454 -6.18 6.19 16.94
C ASP A 454 -5.56 6.08 15.52
N TYR A 455 -4.66 6.99 15.18
CA TYR A 455 -3.84 6.98 13.95
C TYR A 455 -2.45 7.56 14.25
N PRO A 456 -1.43 7.20 13.44
CA PRO A 456 -0.07 7.65 13.66
C PRO A 456 0.08 9.17 13.61
N VAL A 457 0.71 9.70 14.64
CA VAL A 457 1.28 11.05 14.69
C VAL A 457 2.79 10.94 14.84
N VAL A 458 3.50 12.03 14.55
CA VAL A 458 4.97 12.03 14.63
C VAL A 458 5.43 13.08 15.60
N ILE A 459 6.30 12.70 16.55
CA ILE A 459 7.13 13.62 17.30
C ILE A 459 8.48 13.66 16.60
N ALA A 460 8.93 14.83 16.15
CA ALA A 460 10.18 14.98 15.42
C ALA A 460 10.97 16.19 15.90
N ASP A 461 12.27 16.19 15.63
CA ASP A 461 13.04 17.42 15.72
C ASP A 461 12.61 18.38 14.58
N LYS A 462 12.32 19.63 14.92
CA LYS A 462 11.87 20.66 13.97
C LYS A 462 12.82 20.79 12.77
N SER A 463 14.13 20.67 12.99
CA SER A 463 15.17 20.95 11.99
C SER A 463 15.19 19.97 10.80
N ILE A 464 14.55 18.80 10.93
CA ILE A 464 14.51 17.78 9.88
C ILE A 464 13.22 17.78 9.07
N LEU A 465 12.29 18.67 9.39
CA LEU A 465 11.01 18.83 8.71
C LEU A 465 11.06 19.99 7.72
N GLN A 466 10.31 19.84 6.64
CA GLN A 466 9.97 20.94 5.72
C GLN A 466 8.50 21.25 5.86
N PHE A 467 8.17 22.46 6.29
CA PHE A 467 6.79 22.93 6.41
C PHE A 467 6.71 24.44 6.17
N LYS A 468 5.53 24.93 5.80
CA LYS A 468 5.22 26.35 5.53
C LYS A 468 4.20 26.85 6.52
#